data_473c84a02249208915a25b63e3193196
#
_entry.id   473c84a02249208915a25b63e3193196
#
_cell.length_a   1.000
_cell.length_b   1.000
_cell.length_c   1.000
_cell.angle_alpha   90.00
_cell.angle_beta   90.00
_cell.angle_gamma   90.00
#
_symmetry.space_group_name_H-M   'P 1'
#
loop_
_entity.id
_entity.type
_entity.pdbx_description
1 polymer ?
#
loop_
_entity_poly.entity_id
_entity_poly.type
_entity_poly.pdbx_seq_one_letter_code
_entity_poly.pdbx_strand_id
1 'polypeptide(L)'
;MTIIGQIEGHNTAASGAKTTKYEHVLPLLAKLEESDEVNGVLFLLNTVGGDVEAGLAIAELIAGMTKPTVSIVLGGSHSIGVPLAVAARRSFAVPSAAMTIHPVRMSKIWQR
;
A
#
# COMPACT_ATOMS: atom_id res chain seq x y z
N MET A 1 -7.98 4.67 -6.96
CA MET A 1 -7.66 4.66 -5.52
C MET A 1 -6.25 5.17 -5.29
N THR A 2 -6.04 5.97 -4.28
CA THR A 2 -4.73 6.53 -3.97
C THR A 2 -4.20 5.99 -2.64
N ILE A 3 -2.89 5.74 -2.59
CA ILE A 3 -2.17 5.39 -1.36
C ILE A 3 -1.03 6.39 -1.24
N ILE A 4 -1.17 7.34 -0.33
CA ILE A 4 -0.30 8.50 -0.23
C ILE A 4 0.18 8.68 1.21
N GLY A 5 1.44 9.07 1.35
CA GLY A 5 2.03 9.37 2.65
C GLY A 5 2.34 8.14 3.46
N GLN A 6 2.33 8.28 4.76
CA GLN A 6 2.62 7.19 5.69
C GLN A 6 1.45 6.22 5.79
N ILE A 7 1.76 4.92 5.76
CA ILE A 7 0.74 3.90 5.97
C ILE A 7 0.50 3.75 7.47
N GLU A 8 -0.72 4.03 7.89
CA GLU A 8 -1.11 4.06 9.29
C GLU A 8 -1.95 2.83 9.63
N GLY A 9 -1.51 2.11 10.64
CA GLY A 9 -2.20 0.93 11.15
C GLY A 9 -2.76 1.21 12.55
N HIS A 10 -2.34 0.39 13.51
CA HIS A 10 -2.75 0.55 14.90
C HIS A 10 -2.09 1.76 15.57
N ASN A 11 -0.89 2.12 15.12
CA ASN A 11 -0.18 3.28 15.63
C ASN A 11 -0.53 4.49 14.78
N THR A 12 -0.85 5.60 15.45
CA THR A 12 -1.22 6.83 14.79
C THR A 12 0.02 7.58 14.35
N ALA A 13 -0.01 8.12 13.13
CA ALA A 13 1.06 8.99 12.65
C ALA A 13 1.01 10.34 13.36
N ALA A 14 2.10 11.11 13.24
CA ALA A 14 2.19 12.43 13.79
C ALA A 14 1.06 13.33 13.27
N SER A 15 0.59 14.23 14.13
CA SER A 15 -0.44 15.20 13.76
C SER A 15 0.02 16.04 12.57
N GLY A 16 -0.83 16.20 11.58
CA GLY A 16 -0.53 16.95 10.36
C GLY A 16 0.19 16.16 9.28
N ALA A 17 0.63 14.93 9.56
CA ALA A 17 1.22 14.09 8.54
C ALA A 17 0.16 13.60 7.56
N LYS A 18 0.56 13.46 6.29
CA LYS A 18 -0.29 12.80 5.31
C LYS A 18 -0.21 11.30 5.51
N THR A 19 -1.37 10.65 5.57
CA THR A 19 -1.44 9.23 5.88
C THR A 19 -2.47 8.52 5.00
N THR A 20 -2.28 7.21 4.89
CA THR A 20 -3.29 6.28 4.37
C THR A 20 -3.61 5.31 5.50
N LYS A 21 -4.86 5.28 5.94
CA LYS A 21 -5.30 4.46 7.07
C LYS A 21 -5.84 3.13 6.57
N TYR A 22 -5.23 2.03 7.03
CA TYR A 22 -5.65 0.71 6.56
C TYR A 22 -7.10 0.39 6.92
N GLU A 23 -7.61 0.89 8.04
CA GLU A 23 -9.00 0.69 8.43
C GLU A 23 -10.00 1.38 7.48
N HIS A 24 -9.54 2.33 6.68
CA HIS A 24 -10.34 2.94 5.61
C HIS A 24 -10.16 2.23 4.28
N VAL A 25 -8.96 1.73 4.03
CA VAL A 25 -8.60 1.08 2.77
C VAL A 25 -9.24 -0.30 2.64
N LEU A 26 -9.21 -1.10 3.69
CA LEU A 26 -9.70 -2.49 3.62
C LEU A 26 -11.20 -2.55 3.26
N PRO A 27 -12.09 -1.79 3.93
CA PRO A 27 -13.50 -1.81 3.54
C PRO A 27 -13.74 -1.27 2.13
N LEU A 28 -12.95 -0.28 1.70
CA LEU A 28 -13.08 0.26 0.36
C LEU A 28 -12.69 -0.78 -0.69
N LEU A 29 -11.60 -1.50 -0.49
CA LEU A 29 -11.18 -2.57 -1.40
C LEU A 29 -12.23 -3.67 -1.49
N ALA A 30 -12.80 -4.07 -0.36
CA ALA A 30 -13.87 -5.07 -0.35
C ALA A 30 -15.08 -4.58 -1.14
N LYS A 31 -15.45 -3.32 -0.97
CA LYS A 31 -16.57 -2.71 -1.70
C LYS A 31 -16.30 -2.68 -3.21
N LEU A 32 -15.08 -2.32 -3.61
CA LEU A 32 -14.70 -2.29 -5.02
C LEU A 32 -14.75 -3.70 -5.62
N GLU A 33 -14.29 -4.70 -4.89
CA GLU A 33 -14.32 -6.09 -5.34
C GLU A 33 -15.74 -6.60 -5.56
N GLU A 34 -16.67 -6.23 -4.68
CA GLU A 34 -18.05 -6.70 -4.73
C GLU A 34 -18.94 -5.90 -5.70
N SER A 35 -18.51 -4.73 -6.14
CA SER A 35 -19.34 -3.86 -6.98
C SER A 35 -19.41 -4.37 -8.41
N ASP A 36 -20.64 -4.56 -8.92
CA ASP A 36 -20.86 -4.94 -10.31
C ASP A 36 -20.55 -3.80 -11.30
N GLU A 37 -20.44 -2.58 -10.79
CA GLU A 37 -20.16 -1.41 -11.64
C GLU A 37 -18.67 -1.18 -11.84
N VAL A 38 -17.81 -1.81 -11.04
CA VAL A 38 -16.36 -1.65 -11.10
C VAL A 38 -15.78 -2.81 -11.91
N ASN A 39 -15.09 -2.48 -13.00
CA ASN A 39 -14.47 -3.49 -13.88
C ASN A 39 -12.99 -3.72 -13.58
N GLY A 40 -12.36 -2.83 -12.86
CA GLY A 40 -10.97 -2.94 -12.49
C GLY A 40 -10.59 -1.81 -11.55
N VAL A 41 -9.40 -1.87 -10.96
CA VAL A 41 -8.95 -0.87 -9.99
C VAL A 41 -7.56 -0.39 -10.36
N LEU A 42 -7.39 0.92 -10.39
CA LEU A 42 -6.10 1.58 -10.56
C LEU A 42 -5.65 2.12 -9.22
N PHE A 43 -4.46 1.75 -8.82
CA PHE A 43 -3.82 2.26 -7.59
C PHE A 43 -2.75 3.26 -7.94
N LEU A 44 -2.88 4.46 -7.41
CA LEU A 44 -1.86 5.50 -7.53
C LEU A 44 -1.08 5.56 -6.22
N LEU A 45 0.22 5.34 -6.29
CA LEU A 45 1.07 5.17 -5.12
C LEU A 45 2.09 6.29 -5.00
N ASN A 46 2.16 6.89 -3.83
CA ASN A 46 3.23 7.80 -3.46
C ASN A 46 3.39 7.72 -1.93
N THR A 47 4.13 6.72 -1.47
CA THR A 47 4.20 6.42 -0.04
C THR A 47 5.64 6.27 0.44
N VAL A 48 5.88 6.71 1.64
CA VAL A 48 7.16 6.52 2.35
C VAL A 48 7.20 5.20 3.11
N GLY A 49 6.12 4.41 3.06
CA GLY A 49 5.97 3.21 3.85
C GLY A 49 5.23 3.49 5.15
N GLY A 50 5.50 2.73 6.17
CA GLY A 50 4.87 2.90 7.48
C GLY A 50 4.64 1.59 8.19
N ASP A 51 3.44 1.38 8.71
CA ASP A 51 3.08 0.18 9.46
C ASP A 51 3.16 -1.06 8.56
N VAL A 52 4.02 -2.00 8.95
CA VAL A 52 4.29 -3.20 8.14
C VAL A 52 3.06 -4.11 8.09
N GLU A 53 2.41 -4.32 9.23
CA GLU A 53 1.24 -5.20 9.31
C GLU A 53 0.10 -4.66 8.45
N ALA A 54 -0.17 -3.37 8.57
CA ALA A 54 -1.21 -2.71 7.78
C ALA A 54 -0.88 -2.74 6.29
N GLY A 55 0.37 -2.46 5.93
CA GLY A 55 0.81 -2.49 4.54
C GLY A 55 0.69 -3.88 3.92
N LEU A 56 1.08 -4.91 4.65
CA LEU A 56 0.95 -6.29 4.17
C LEU A 56 -0.51 -6.70 4.02
N ALA A 57 -1.37 -6.30 4.96
CA ALA A 57 -2.80 -6.61 4.87
C ALA A 57 -3.42 -5.99 3.61
N ILE A 58 -3.07 -4.75 3.31
CA ILE A 58 -3.53 -4.08 2.09
C ILE A 58 -2.99 -4.81 0.85
N ALA A 59 -1.70 -5.12 0.83
CA ALA A 59 -1.07 -5.79 -0.30
C ALA A 59 -1.70 -7.15 -0.57
N GLU A 60 -1.93 -7.94 0.47
CA GLU A 60 -2.55 -9.26 0.33
C GLU A 60 -3.98 -9.15 -0.19
N LEU A 61 -4.73 -8.16 0.27
CA LEU A 61 -6.09 -7.95 -0.21
C LEU A 61 -6.09 -7.55 -1.69
N ILE A 62 -5.17 -6.67 -2.11
CA ILE A 62 -5.03 -6.31 -3.52
C ILE A 62 -4.67 -7.53 -4.36
N ALA A 63 -3.70 -8.31 -3.91
CA ALA A 63 -3.26 -9.51 -4.64
C ALA A 63 -4.37 -10.55 -4.78
N GLY A 64 -5.29 -10.60 -3.82
CA GLY A 64 -6.42 -11.53 -3.84
C GLY A 64 -7.64 -11.06 -4.60
N MET A 65 -7.64 -9.85 -5.14
CA MET A 65 -8.79 -9.36 -5.90
C MET A 65 -8.99 -10.14 -7.20
N THR A 66 -10.24 -10.41 -7.53
CA THR A 66 -10.58 -11.10 -8.77
C THR A 66 -10.61 -10.15 -9.95
N LYS A 67 -10.88 -8.87 -9.72
CA LYS A 67 -10.90 -7.84 -10.75
C LYS A 67 -9.50 -7.48 -11.20
N PRO A 68 -9.32 -7.03 -12.45
CA PRO A 68 -8.02 -6.53 -12.90
C PRO A 68 -7.53 -5.38 -12.03
N THR A 69 -6.26 -5.42 -11.67
CA THR A 69 -5.62 -4.38 -10.86
C THR A 69 -4.35 -3.89 -11.54
N VAL A 70 -4.13 -2.59 -11.47
CA VAL A 70 -2.94 -1.93 -12.00
C VAL A 70 -2.45 -0.94 -10.94
N SER A 71 -1.15 -0.88 -10.75
CA SER A 71 -0.55 0.13 -9.89
C SER A 71 0.41 1.02 -10.68
N ILE A 72 0.46 2.30 -10.30
CA ILE A 72 1.41 3.26 -10.85
C ILE A 72 2.08 3.98 -9.69
N VAL A 73 3.41 3.87 -9.63
CA VAL A 73 4.20 4.61 -8.66
C VAL A 73 4.52 5.98 -9.24
N LEU A 74 4.05 7.04 -8.57
CA LEU A 74 4.17 8.40 -9.08
C LEU A 74 5.32 9.19 -8.47
N GLY A 75 5.60 9.05 -7.22
CA GLY A 75 6.73 9.75 -6.58
C GLY A 75 7.69 8.75 -6.02
N GLY A 76 7.20 7.95 -5.11
CA GLY A 76 7.98 6.89 -4.50
C GLY A 76 7.08 5.84 -3.91
N SER A 77 7.65 4.65 -3.73
CA SER A 77 7.01 3.59 -2.98
C SER A 77 8.11 2.88 -2.21
N HIS A 78 8.24 3.21 -0.93
CA HIS A 78 9.41 2.83 -0.14
C HIS A 78 9.03 1.85 0.96
N SER A 79 9.99 1.01 1.34
CA SER A 79 9.83 0.05 2.42
C SER A 79 8.61 -0.84 2.16
N ILE A 80 7.62 -0.85 3.05
CA ILE A 80 6.39 -1.64 2.86
C ILE A 80 5.56 -1.17 1.65
N GLY A 81 5.85 0.00 1.10
CA GLY A 81 5.25 0.46 -0.15
C GLY A 81 5.66 -0.39 -1.35
N VAL A 82 6.80 -1.09 -1.31
CA VAL A 82 7.23 -1.94 -2.42
C VAL A 82 6.29 -3.14 -2.61
N PRO A 83 5.95 -3.93 -1.58
CA PRO A 83 4.92 -4.95 -1.72
C PRO A 83 3.59 -4.40 -2.24
N LEU A 84 3.18 -3.21 -1.79
CA LEU A 84 1.97 -2.57 -2.29
C LEU A 84 2.04 -2.29 -3.79
N ALA A 85 3.20 -1.81 -4.26
CA ALA A 85 3.39 -1.51 -5.68
C ALA A 85 3.28 -2.75 -6.55
N VAL A 86 3.77 -3.90 -6.07
CA VAL A 86 3.81 -5.13 -6.87
C VAL A 86 2.64 -6.08 -6.59
N ALA A 87 1.74 -5.72 -5.69
CA ALA A 87 0.58 -6.56 -5.37
C ALA A 87 -0.45 -6.61 -6.51
N ALA A 88 -0.57 -5.54 -7.29
CA ALA A 88 -1.46 -5.50 -8.44
C ALA A 88 -0.98 -6.45 -9.53
N ARG A 89 -1.89 -6.87 -10.41
CA ARG A 89 -1.53 -7.75 -11.52
C ARG A 89 -0.52 -7.13 -12.46
N ARG A 90 -0.59 -5.82 -12.65
CA ARG A 90 0.37 -5.06 -13.44
C ARG A 90 0.85 -3.87 -12.64
N SER A 91 2.15 -3.61 -12.69
CA SER A 91 2.78 -2.54 -11.93
C SER A 91 3.62 -1.68 -12.85
N PHE A 92 3.50 -0.36 -12.70
CA PHE A 92 4.25 0.61 -13.46
C PHE A 92 4.85 1.64 -12.53
N ALA A 93 5.96 2.23 -12.95
CA ALA A 93 6.55 3.37 -12.26
C ALA A 93 6.86 4.43 -13.31
N VAL A 94 6.52 5.69 -13.01
CA VAL A 94 6.92 6.79 -13.90
C VAL A 94 8.44 6.98 -13.84
N PRO A 95 9.08 7.55 -14.88
CA PRO A 95 10.55 7.62 -14.92
C PRO A 95 11.20 8.32 -13.73
N SER A 96 10.51 9.26 -13.10
CA SER A 96 11.04 9.96 -11.92
C SER A 96 10.76 9.25 -10.60
N ALA A 97 10.01 8.15 -10.62
CA ALA A 97 9.67 7.44 -9.39
C ALA A 97 10.86 6.69 -8.81
N ALA A 98 10.86 6.54 -7.50
CA ALA A 98 11.89 5.80 -6.77
C ALA A 98 11.24 4.75 -5.89
N MET A 99 11.93 3.63 -5.74
CA MET A 99 11.49 2.55 -4.85
C MET A 99 12.69 2.10 -4.02
N THR A 100 12.46 1.96 -2.71
CA THR A 100 13.52 1.53 -1.79
C THR A 100 13.01 0.33 -1.00
N ILE A 101 13.76 -0.75 -1.04
CA ILE A 101 13.44 -1.97 -0.29
C ILE A 101 14.55 -2.28 0.69
N HIS A 102 14.18 -2.76 1.85
CA HIS A 102 15.13 -3.25 2.85
C HIS A 102 14.48 -4.40 3.62
N PRO A 103 15.28 -5.23 4.31
CA PRO A 103 14.73 -6.29 5.15
C PRO A 103 13.81 -5.73 6.23
N VAL A 104 12.80 -6.47 6.60
CA VAL A 104 11.95 -6.11 7.74
C VAL A 104 12.79 -6.12 9.00
N ARG A 105 12.66 -5.06 9.78
CA ARG A 105 13.40 -4.90 11.04
C ARG A 105 12.44 -4.85 12.20
N MET A 106 12.90 -5.43 13.31
CA MET A 106 12.16 -5.43 14.55
C MET A 106 13.10 -5.03 15.68
N SER A 107 12.63 -4.11 16.51
CA SER A 107 13.35 -3.78 17.75
C SER A 107 12.99 -4.82 18.79
N LYS A 108 13.96 -5.66 19.14
CA LYS A 108 13.76 -6.77 20.06
C LYS A 108 14.81 -6.80 21.13
N ILE A 109 14.37 -6.98 22.36
CA ILE A 109 15.29 -7.16 23.48
C ILE A 109 15.92 -8.55 23.46
N TRP A 110 15.27 -9.53 22.86
CA TRP A 110 15.80 -10.90 22.75
C TRP A 110 16.56 -11.15 21.45
N GLN A 111 16.71 -10.15 20.67
CA GLN A 111 17.45 -10.23 19.40
C GLN A 111 18.92 -10.51 19.68
N ARG A 112 19.55 -11.35 18.88
CA ARG A 112 20.97 -11.64 19.00
C ARG A 112 21.72 -11.21 17.80
#